data_e76f306218b740451827a052523a275c
#
_entry.id   e76f306218b740451827a052523a275c
#
_cell.length_a   1.000
_cell.length_b   1.000
_cell.length_c   1.000
_cell.angle_alpha   90.00
_cell.angle_beta   90.00
_cell.angle_gamma   90.00
#
_symmetry.space_group_name_H-M   'P 1'
#
loop_
_entity.id
_entity.type
_entity.pdbx_description
1 polymer ?
#
loop_
_entity_poly.entity_id
_entity_poly.type
_entity_poly.pdbx_seq_one_letter_code
_entity_poly.pdbx_strand_id
1 'polypeptide(L)'
;MRTLSLLLIWATGTLASDAPRLRALIVDGVNNHDWQAGTRGLRQILEATGRFTVDVSTSPGREAPATAWDAWRPEFDKYDVVINNFNGGHLEDGLRWPAPVEEALLKYLRRGGGLVIFHAANNAFLNWPEYQEIVGLLWREPKFGPGLIVNGQGRVETIPAGEGPKAGHGPRHDFQMEILDPQHPITQGLPAKWLHPSEQLTHGQHGPAEGLKVLTYAYSKDSKRNEPMDWIRRYGRGRVYTTMLGHTWLNEPNPNYDCVGFQTLVARGIEWAATGKVTIATPSELPAPDHAVLRPLGER
;
A
#
# COMPACT_ATOMS: atom_id res chain seq x y z
N MET A 1 4.54 -44.16 -52.16
CA MET A 1 4.51 -44.16 -50.69
C MET A 1 4.44 -42.72 -50.24
N ARG A 2 3.27 -42.29 -49.71
CA ARG A 2 3.07 -40.93 -49.19
C ARG A 2 3.11 -41.03 -47.66
N THR A 3 4.12 -40.43 -47.05
CA THR A 3 4.28 -40.34 -45.61
C THR A 3 3.36 -39.23 -45.06
N LEU A 4 2.40 -39.60 -44.22
CA LEU A 4 1.52 -38.71 -43.49
C LEU A 4 2.25 -38.29 -42.19
N SER A 5 2.63 -37.02 -42.08
CA SER A 5 3.16 -36.47 -40.83
C SER A 5 2.02 -36.00 -39.96
N LEU A 6 1.81 -36.65 -38.82
CA LEU A 6 0.88 -36.19 -37.78
C LEU A 6 1.54 -35.05 -37.00
N LEU A 7 0.96 -33.84 -37.09
CA LEU A 7 1.28 -32.75 -36.19
C LEU A 7 0.54 -32.95 -34.84
N LEU A 8 1.24 -33.26 -33.77
CA LEU A 8 0.70 -33.19 -32.41
C LEU A 8 0.66 -31.73 -31.97
N ILE A 9 -0.52 -31.15 -31.89
CA ILE A 9 -0.71 -29.83 -31.25
C ILE A 9 -0.82 -30.06 -29.74
N TRP A 10 0.21 -29.66 -29.00
CA TRP A 10 0.16 -29.59 -27.55
C TRP A 10 -0.64 -28.33 -27.15
N ALA A 11 -1.88 -28.51 -26.71
CA ALA A 11 -2.61 -27.46 -26.05
C ALA A 11 -2.05 -27.28 -24.65
N THR A 12 -1.24 -26.24 -24.46
CA THR A 12 -0.84 -25.80 -23.11
C THR A 12 -2.03 -25.11 -22.45
N GLY A 13 -2.88 -25.89 -21.83
CA GLY A 13 -3.90 -25.38 -20.93
C GLY A 13 -3.23 -24.74 -19.72
N THR A 14 -3.33 -23.44 -19.57
CA THR A 14 -3.03 -22.76 -18.31
C THR A 14 -4.01 -23.29 -17.27
N LEU A 15 -3.54 -24.20 -16.41
CA LEU A 15 -4.28 -24.61 -15.22
C LEU A 15 -4.42 -23.35 -14.34
N ALA A 16 -5.61 -22.76 -14.36
CA ALA A 16 -5.96 -21.79 -13.33
C ALA A 16 -5.78 -22.47 -11.97
N SER A 17 -5.03 -21.87 -11.08
CA SER A 17 -4.81 -22.40 -9.73
C SER A 17 -6.17 -22.56 -9.04
N ASP A 18 -6.56 -23.77 -8.68
CA ASP A 18 -7.75 -24.10 -7.89
C ASP A 18 -7.69 -23.59 -6.43
N ALA A 19 -6.68 -22.79 -6.09
CA ALA A 19 -6.58 -22.22 -4.76
C ALA A 19 -7.71 -21.21 -4.52
N PRO A 20 -8.43 -21.29 -3.40
CA PRO A 20 -9.51 -20.35 -3.11
C PRO A 20 -8.97 -18.91 -3.11
N ARG A 21 -9.77 -18.00 -3.66
CA ARG A 21 -9.43 -16.57 -3.69
C ARG A 21 -9.37 -16.03 -2.27
N LEU A 22 -8.42 -15.14 -2.04
CA LEU A 22 -8.32 -14.39 -0.79
C LEU A 22 -9.44 -13.34 -0.74
N ARG A 23 -9.99 -13.13 0.45
CA ARG A 23 -11.00 -12.11 0.68
C ARG A 23 -10.33 -10.84 1.19
N ALA A 24 -10.42 -9.76 0.42
CA ALA A 24 -9.90 -8.44 0.77
C ALA A 24 -11.05 -7.49 1.08
N LEU A 25 -10.92 -6.71 2.16
CA LEU A 25 -11.83 -5.62 2.51
C LEU A 25 -11.11 -4.28 2.34
N ILE A 26 -11.61 -3.40 1.48
CA ILE A 26 -11.18 -2.00 1.45
C ILE A 26 -12.07 -1.21 2.42
N VAL A 27 -11.45 -0.46 3.32
CA VAL A 27 -12.14 0.49 4.21
C VAL A 27 -11.84 1.90 3.70
N ASP A 28 -12.89 2.63 3.32
CA ASP A 28 -12.81 3.98 2.77
C ASP A 28 -13.92 4.89 3.33
N GLY A 29 -14.24 6.02 2.67
CA GLY A 29 -15.39 6.90 2.95
C GLY A 29 -15.00 8.33 3.32
N VAL A 30 -13.85 8.57 3.95
CA VAL A 30 -13.32 9.92 4.22
C VAL A 30 -11.84 9.94 3.85
N ASN A 31 -11.44 10.91 3.04
CA ASN A 31 -10.05 11.17 2.68
C ASN A 31 -9.95 12.58 2.09
N ASN A 32 -8.75 13.14 2.08
CA ASN A 32 -8.43 14.40 1.42
C ASN A 32 -8.01 14.23 -0.05
N HIS A 33 -8.02 13.00 -0.56
CA HIS A 33 -7.74 12.61 -1.95
C HIS A 33 -9.02 12.10 -2.63
N ASP A 34 -9.00 11.84 -3.93
CA ASP A 34 -10.07 11.10 -4.60
C ASP A 34 -10.04 9.62 -4.20
N TRP A 35 -10.52 9.36 -2.97
CA TRP A 35 -10.51 8.01 -2.41
C TRP A 35 -11.39 7.03 -3.21
N GLN A 36 -12.43 7.52 -3.90
CA GLN A 36 -13.26 6.69 -4.76
C GLN A 36 -12.44 6.17 -5.95
N ALA A 37 -11.64 7.02 -6.59
CA ALA A 37 -10.73 6.60 -7.65
C ALA A 37 -9.67 5.62 -7.09
N GLY A 38 -9.11 5.91 -5.91
CA GLY A 38 -8.18 5.02 -5.22
C GLY A 38 -8.76 3.64 -4.95
N THR A 39 -9.98 3.58 -4.40
CA THR A 39 -10.69 2.31 -4.14
C THR A 39 -10.96 1.54 -5.43
N ARG A 40 -11.44 2.23 -6.49
CA ARG A 40 -11.66 1.58 -7.80
C ARG A 40 -10.37 1.01 -8.38
N GLY A 41 -9.29 1.79 -8.34
CA GLY A 41 -7.99 1.36 -8.84
C GLY A 41 -7.43 0.16 -8.07
N LEU A 42 -7.48 0.17 -6.74
CA LEU A 42 -7.08 -0.95 -5.89
C LEU A 42 -7.90 -2.21 -6.22
N ARG A 43 -9.21 -2.08 -6.34
CA ARG A 43 -10.09 -3.18 -6.68
C ARG A 43 -9.71 -3.80 -8.02
N GLN A 44 -9.52 -2.98 -9.06
CA GLN A 44 -9.14 -3.43 -10.40
C GLN A 44 -7.77 -4.13 -10.39
N ILE A 45 -6.77 -3.57 -9.68
CA ILE A 45 -5.44 -4.19 -9.52
C ILE A 45 -5.59 -5.59 -8.91
N LEU A 46 -6.35 -5.73 -7.84
CA LEU A 46 -6.48 -6.98 -7.12
C LEU A 46 -7.27 -8.03 -7.91
N GLU A 47 -8.41 -7.65 -8.48
CA GLU A 47 -9.27 -8.54 -9.26
C GLU A 47 -8.55 -9.03 -10.53
N ALA A 48 -7.73 -8.18 -11.19
CA ALA A 48 -6.93 -8.54 -12.36
C ALA A 48 -5.90 -9.64 -12.07
N THR A 49 -5.48 -9.83 -10.82
CA THR A 49 -4.60 -10.96 -10.45
C THR A 49 -5.30 -12.30 -10.43
N GLY A 50 -6.63 -12.33 -10.42
CA GLY A 50 -7.42 -13.54 -10.18
C GLY A 50 -7.28 -14.12 -8.76
N ARG A 51 -6.45 -13.53 -7.91
CA ARG A 51 -6.11 -14.04 -6.58
C ARG A 51 -7.07 -13.56 -5.49
N PHE A 52 -7.81 -12.45 -5.72
CA PHE A 52 -8.67 -11.82 -4.71
C PHE A 52 -10.13 -11.75 -5.13
N THR A 53 -11.00 -11.74 -4.13
CA THR A 53 -12.32 -11.13 -4.15
C THR A 53 -12.29 -9.91 -3.26
N VAL A 54 -12.90 -8.79 -3.69
CA VAL A 54 -12.77 -7.50 -3.02
C VAL A 54 -14.13 -6.94 -2.62
N ASP A 55 -14.34 -6.78 -1.33
CA ASP A 55 -15.47 -6.06 -0.76
C ASP A 55 -15.02 -4.67 -0.30
N VAL A 56 -15.97 -3.75 -0.15
CA VAL A 56 -15.73 -2.38 0.32
C VAL A 56 -16.64 -2.08 1.49
N SER A 57 -16.08 -1.50 2.55
CA SER A 57 -16.83 -0.94 3.68
C SER A 57 -16.60 0.56 3.74
N THR A 58 -17.54 1.32 3.17
CA THR A 58 -17.50 2.78 3.19
C THR A 58 -17.99 3.30 4.53
N SER A 59 -17.15 4.07 5.20
CA SER A 59 -17.53 4.74 6.46
C SER A 59 -18.54 5.85 6.19
N PRO A 60 -19.30 6.28 7.18
CA PRO A 60 -20.07 7.52 7.10
C PRO A 60 -19.17 8.71 6.75
N GLY A 61 -19.73 9.71 6.10
CA GLY A 61 -19.04 10.95 5.80
C GLY A 61 -18.74 11.78 7.04
N ARG A 62 -17.87 12.78 6.93
CA ARG A 62 -17.46 13.65 8.06
C ARG A 62 -18.65 14.30 8.74
N GLU A 63 -19.63 14.75 7.98
CA GLU A 63 -20.85 15.44 8.48
C GLU A 63 -21.99 14.47 8.84
N ALA A 64 -21.75 13.18 8.78
CA ALA A 64 -22.78 12.21 9.11
C ALA A 64 -23.11 12.23 10.61
N PRO A 65 -24.38 12.01 11.00
CA PRO A 65 -24.76 11.99 12.41
C PRO A 65 -24.08 10.85 13.17
N ALA A 66 -23.89 11.03 14.48
CA ALA A 66 -23.25 10.03 15.34
C ALA A 66 -23.92 8.64 15.22
N THR A 67 -25.24 8.58 15.04
CA THR A 67 -25.99 7.34 14.87
C THR A 67 -25.56 6.54 13.62
N ALA A 68 -25.15 7.21 12.53
CA ALA A 68 -24.61 6.54 11.35
C ALA A 68 -23.24 5.92 11.66
N TRP A 69 -22.38 6.64 12.37
CA TRP A 69 -21.10 6.13 12.84
C TRP A 69 -21.27 4.97 13.83
N ASP A 70 -22.24 5.07 14.73
CA ASP A 70 -22.56 4.00 15.69
C ASP A 70 -23.11 2.75 15.01
N ALA A 71 -23.71 2.88 13.84
CA ALA A 71 -24.21 1.74 13.06
C ALA A 71 -23.13 1.11 12.16
N TRP A 72 -22.04 1.83 11.83
CA TRP A 72 -20.99 1.33 10.96
C TRP A 72 -20.08 0.36 11.70
N ARG A 73 -20.12 -0.91 11.30
CA ARG A 73 -19.39 -2.04 11.93
C ARG A 73 -18.81 -2.97 10.88
N PRO A 74 -17.65 -2.64 10.27
CA PRO A 74 -16.98 -3.54 9.34
C PRO A 74 -16.57 -4.84 10.04
N GLU A 75 -16.86 -5.97 9.42
CA GLU A 75 -16.64 -7.31 9.98
C GLU A 75 -15.25 -7.84 9.55
N PHE A 76 -14.18 -7.29 10.11
CA PHE A 76 -12.79 -7.60 9.73
C PHE A 76 -12.47 -9.10 9.76
N ASP A 77 -12.99 -9.84 10.73
CA ASP A 77 -12.75 -11.28 10.90
C ASP A 77 -13.21 -12.15 9.71
N LYS A 78 -14.01 -11.59 8.78
CA LYS A 78 -14.45 -12.28 7.56
C LYS A 78 -13.41 -12.21 6.43
N TYR A 79 -12.32 -11.46 6.58
CA TYR A 79 -11.37 -11.16 5.52
C TYR A 79 -9.96 -11.63 5.87
N ASP A 80 -9.22 -12.04 4.84
CA ASP A 80 -7.81 -12.41 4.96
C ASP A 80 -6.91 -11.17 5.08
N VAL A 81 -7.36 -10.04 4.51
CA VAL A 81 -6.65 -8.76 4.56
C VAL A 81 -7.62 -7.59 4.55
N VAL A 82 -7.29 -6.57 5.32
CA VAL A 82 -7.97 -5.26 5.36
C VAL A 82 -7.05 -4.23 4.73
N ILE A 83 -7.57 -3.42 3.80
CA ILE A 83 -6.84 -2.33 3.15
C ILE A 83 -7.45 -1.03 3.64
N ASN A 84 -6.70 -0.27 4.41
CA ASN A 84 -7.13 1.03 4.90
C ASN A 84 -6.82 2.11 3.87
N ASN A 85 -7.88 2.66 3.25
CA ASN A 85 -7.88 3.84 2.37
C ASN A 85 -8.64 5.01 3.01
N PHE A 86 -8.75 5.02 4.34
CA PHE A 86 -9.42 6.06 5.09
C PHE A 86 -8.41 7.06 5.67
N ASN A 87 -8.69 8.35 5.53
CA ASN A 87 -7.92 9.42 6.17
C ASN A 87 -8.86 10.50 6.73
N GLY A 88 -9.12 10.43 8.02
CA GLY A 88 -9.94 11.40 8.76
C GLY A 88 -9.23 12.74 9.03
N GLY A 89 -7.96 12.87 8.63
CA GLY A 89 -7.10 14.02 8.92
C GLY A 89 -5.94 13.66 9.84
N HIS A 90 -4.88 14.48 9.80
CA HIS A 90 -3.62 14.29 10.54
C HIS A 90 -3.44 15.27 11.70
N LEU A 91 -4.45 16.08 12.00
CA LEU A 91 -4.47 17.03 13.11
C LEU A 91 -5.26 16.46 14.30
N GLU A 92 -5.27 17.19 15.42
CA GLU A 92 -5.93 16.77 16.65
C GLU A 92 -7.45 16.61 16.51
N ASP A 93 -8.06 17.39 15.63
CA ASP A 93 -9.47 17.31 15.25
C ASP A 93 -9.77 16.26 14.17
N GLY A 94 -8.78 15.47 13.80
CA GLY A 94 -8.93 14.39 12.83
C GLY A 94 -9.99 13.38 13.25
N LEU A 95 -10.82 13.00 12.28
CA LEU A 95 -11.90 12.06 12.51
C LEU A 95 -11.36 10.67 12.86
N ARG A 96 -11.86 10.07 13.93
CA ARG A 96 -11.55 8.71 14.38
C ARG A 96 -12.68 7.74 14.05
N TRP A 97 -12.35 6.50 13.96
CA TRP A 97 -13.36 5.43 13.96
C TRP A 97 -13.99 5.29 15.35
N PRO A 98 -15.24 4.80 15.43
CA PRO A 98 -15.82 4.45 16.73
C PRO A 98 -14.97 3.43 17.47
N ALA A 99 -14.87 3.57 18.79
CA ALA A 99 -14.05 2.67 19.63
C ALA A 99 -14.31 1.17 19.38
N PRO A 100 -15.55 0.68 19.20
CA PRO A 100 -15.79 -0.72 18.87
C PRO A 100 -15.16 -1.16 17.53
N VAL A 101 -15.03 -0.26 16.56
CA VAL A 101 -14.38 -0.55 15.26
C VAL A 101 -12.87 -0.62 15.42
N GLU A 102 -12.28 0.32 16.17
CA GLU A 102 -10.86 0.30 16.51
C GLU A 102 -10.48 -0.97 17.27
N GLU A 103 -11.24 -1.34 18.29
CA GLU A 103 -11.05 -2.58 19.07
C GLU A 103 -11.16 -3.83 18.20
N ALA A 104 -12.13 -3.87 17.26
CA ALA A 104 -12.28 -4.97 16.33
C ALA A 104 -11.06 -5.11 15.42
N LEU A 105 -10.50 -4.00 14.90
CA LEU A 105 -9.27 -4.03 14.09
C LEU A 105 -8.08 -4.53 14.92
N LEU A 106 -7.90 -4.03 16.14
CA LEU A 106 -6.80 -4.48 17.01
C LEU A 106 -6.91 -5.96 17.34
N LYS A 107 -8.12 -6.46 17.62
CA LYS A 107 -8.38 -7.88 17.85
C LYS A 107 -8.06 -8.73 16.62
N TYR A 108 -8.49 -8.29 15.43
CA TYR A 108 -8.22 -8.93 14.16
C TYR A 108 -6.68 -9.05 13.92
N LEU A 109 -5.94 -7.97 14.11
CA LEU A 109 -4.48 -7.96 13.95
C LEU A 109 -3.78 -8.86 14.98
N ARG A 110 -4.15 -8.78 16.26
CA ARG A 110 -3.57 -9.63 17.32
C ARG A 110 -3.74 -11.12 17.03
N ARG A 111 -4.79 -11.51 16.30
CA ARG A 111 -5.06 -12.90 15.89
C ARG A 111 -4.30 -13.33 14.65
N GLY A 112 -3.62 -12.41 13.95
CA GLY A 112 -2.81 -12.70 12.76
C GLY A 112 -3.38 -12.18 11.45
N GLY A 113 -4.39 -11.33 11.49
CA GLY A 113 -4.97 -10.68 10.32
C GLY A 113 -3.97 -9.82 9.56
N GLY A 114 -4.19 -9.62 8.26
CA GLY A 114 -3.38 -8.76 7.41
C GLY A 114 -3.94 -7.34 7.33
N LEU A 115 -3.08 -6.33 7.42
CA LEU A 115 -3.47 -4.93 7.22
C LEU A 115 -2.57 -4.27 6.20
N VAL A 116 -3.17 -3.46 5.34
CA VAL A 116 -2.45 -2.59 4.43
C VAL A 116 -2.81 -1.14 4.73
N ILE A 117 -1.79 -0.32 4.92
CA ILE A 117 -1.92 1.14 5.04
C ILE A 117 -1.64 1.71 3.67
N PHE A 118 -2.66 2.24 3.04
CA PHE A 118 -2.59 2.69 1.66
C PHE A 118 -2.49 4.22 1.59
N HIS A 119 -1.38 4.71 1.08
CA HIS A 119 -1.11 6.14 0.83
C HIS A 119 -1.54 7.03 2.01
N ALA A 120 -2.55 7.88 1.81
CA ALA A 120 -3.00 8.86 2.79
C ALA A 120 -3.59 8.27 4.08
N ALA A 121 -3.90 6.98 4.14
CA ALA A 121 -4.24 6.34 5.41
C ALA A 121 -3.08 6.40 6.42
N ASN A 122 -1.84 6.59 5.94
CA ASN A 122 -0.67 6.89 6.76
C ASN A 122 -0.86 8.15 7.64
N ASN A 123 -1.64 9.12 7.17
CA ASN A 123 -1.82 10.41 7.85
C ASN A 123 -2.84 10.33 8.99
N ALA A 124 -3.73 9.33 8.98
CA ALA A 124 -4.89 9.24 9.85
C ALA A 124 -4.55 9.10 11.34
N PHE A 125 -5.54 9.35 12.17
CA PHE A 125 -5.62 8.94 13.58
C PHE A 125 -4.46 9.41 14.47
N LEU A 126 -4.15 10.71 14.47
CA LEU A 126 -3.10 11.28 15.32
C LEU A 126 -3.28 10.87 16.81
N ASN A 127 -4.52 10.86 17.28
CA ASN A 127 -4.86 10.59 18.68
C ASN A 127 -5.18 9.12 18.98
N TRP A 128 -4.71 8.18 18.12
CA TRP A 128 -4.83 6.74 18.35
C TRP A 128 -3.43 6.10 18.47
N PRO A 129 -2.92 5.93 19.71
CA PRO A 129 -1.55 5.46 19.95
C PRO A 129 -1.24 4.11 19.29
N GLU A 130 -2.17 3.14 19.35
CA GLU A 130 -1.95 1.85 18.73
C GLU A 130 -1.83 1.95 17.21
N TYR A 131 -2.49 2.92 16.57
CA TYR A 131 -2.33 3.13 15.14
C TYR A 131 -0.92 3.62 14.79
N GLN A 132 -0.33 4.47 15.64
CA GLN A 132 1.06 4.91 15.47
C GLN A 132 2.01 3.70 15.52
N GLU A 133 1.77 2.78 16.47
CA GLU A 133 2.51 1.52 16.57
C GLU A 133 2.28 0.60 15.37
N ILE A 134 1.07 0.52 14.84
CA ILE A 134 0.72 -0.30 13.68
C ILE A 134 1.44 0.18 12.42
N VAL A 135 1.51 1.47 12.19
CA VAL A 135 2.07 2.06 10.96
C VAL A 135 3.58 2.26 11.05
N GLY A 136 4.06 2.78 12.16
CA GLY A 136 5.47 2.98 12.51
C GLY A 136 6.12 4.24 11.94
N LEU A 137 5.88 4.60 10.69
CA LEU A 137 6.24 5.89 10.08
C LEU A 137 4.98 6.54 9.53
N LEU A 138 4.74 7.80 9.89
CA LEU A 138 3.50 8.50 9.58
C LEU A 138 3.78 9.94 9.13
N TRP A 139 2.77 10.55 8.57
CA TRP A 139 2.76 11.98 8.30
C TRP A 139 2.67 12.76 9.63
N ARG A 140 3.81 12.99 10.26
CA ARG A 140 3.90 13.63 11.57
C ARG A 140 5.01 14.69 11.57
N GLU A 141 4.93 15.59 12.55
CA GLU A 141 6.01 16.55 12.82
C GLU A 141 7.25 15.85 13.41
N PRO A 142 8.48 16.38 13.21
CA PRO A 142 9.71 15.75 13.71
C PRO A 142 9.71 15.44 15.21
N LYS A 143 9.10 16.31 16.00
CA LYS A 143 8.99 16.12 17.47
C LYS A 143 8.13 14.92 17.89
N PHE A 144 7.35 14.36 16.97
CA PHE A 144 6.46 13.23 17.26
C PHE A 144 7.25 11.94 17.54
N GLY A 145 8.39 11.78 16.89
CA GLY A 145 9.23 10.59 17.04
C GLY A 145 10.37 10.56 16.02
N PRO A 146 11.19 9.52 16.03
CA PRO A 146 12.26 9.36 15.04
C PRO A 146 11.71 9.18 13.61
N GLY A 147 12.55 9.49 12.62
CA GLY A 147 12.32 9.18 11.22
C GLY A 147 13.29 8.12 10.71
N LEU A 148 13.06 7.59 9.50
CA LEU A 148 13.99 6.70 8.83
C LEU A 148 14.35 7.26 7.44
N ILE A 149 15.60 7.04 7.03
CA ILE A 149 16.08 7.27 5.67
C ILE A 149 16.90 6.08 5.20
N VAL A 150 17.17 6.01 3.89
CA VAL A 150 18.12 5.06 3.33
C VAL A 150 19.38 5.83 2.90
N ASN A 151 20.54 5.51 3.47
CA ASN A 151 21.77 6.19 3.14
C ASN A 151 22.35 5.79 1.78
N GLY A 152 23.43 6.44 1.36
CA GLY A 152 24.10 6.17 0.08
C GLY A 152 24.71 4.76 -0.06
N GLN A 153 24.80 3.98 1.03
CA GLN A 153 25.25 2.57 1.05
C GLN A 153 24.06 1.59 1.08
N GLY A 154 22.82 2.07 0.91
CA GLY A 154 21.64 1.20 0.97
C GLY A 154 21.33 0.68 2.37
N ARG A 155 21.67 1.41 3.42
CA ARG A 155 21.35 1.03 4.81
C ARG A 155 20.33 1.99 5.39
N VAL A 156 19.38 1.44 6.16
CA VAL A 156 18.42 2.25 6.90
C VAL A 156 19.13 2.96 8.05
N GLU A 157 18.94 4.26 8.16
CA GLU A 157 19.43 5.11 9.25
C GLU A 157 18.26 5.78 9.96
N THR A 158 18.34 5.86 11.27
CA THR A 158 17.36 6.55 12.11
C THR A 158 17.72 8.02 12.23
N ILE A 159 16.76 8.88 11.97
CA ILE A 159 16.83 10.32 12.25
C ILE A 159 16.24 10.51 13.65
N PRO A 160 16.97 11.13 14.60
CA PRO A 160 16.46 11.37 15.94
C PRO A 160 15.16 12.18 15.96
N ALA A 161 14.32 11.95 16.96
CA ALA A 161 13.14 12.76 17.18
C ALA A 161 13.50 14.25 17.33
N GLY A 162 12.74 15.12 16.71
CA GLY A 162 13.00 16.57 16.66
C GLY A 162 13.93 16.99 15.52
N GLU A 163 14.54 16.07 14.80
CA GLU A 163 15.45 16.36 13.70
C GLU A 163 14.82 16.04 12.33
N GLY A 164 15.39 16.62 11.28
CA GLY A 164 14.96 16.40 9.90
C GLY A 164 13.78 17.28 9.47
N PRO A 165 13.32 17.11 8.22
CA PRO A 165 12.16 17.83 7.72
C PRO A 165 10.89 17.27 8.35
N LYS A 166 9.86 18.11 8.45
CA LYS A 166 8.49 17.63 8.69
C LYS A 166 7.99 16.84 7.49
N ALA A 167 6.99 16.00 7.72
CA ALA A 167 6.33 15.28 6.64
C ALA A 167 5.79 16.24 5.59
N GLY A 168 6.03 15.90 4.34
CA GLY A 168 5.64 16.69 3.19
C GLY A 168 5.80 15.92 1.88
N HIS A 169 5.53 16.61 0.78
CA HIS A 169 5.80 16.14 -0.57
C HIS A 169 6.03 17.36 -1.47
N GLY A 170 6.73 17.15 -2.57
CA GLY A 170 6.87 18.14 -3.63
C GLY A 170 5.69 18.10 -4.61
N PRO A 171 5.84 18.78 -5.76
CA PRO A 171 4.88 18.70 -6.86
C PRO A 171 4.84 17.29 -7.45
N ARG A 172 3.75 16.98 -8.14
CA ARG A 172 3.60 15.76 -8.94
C ARG A 172 4.69 15.65 -9.99
N HIS A 173 5.41 14.51 -10.02
CA HIS A 173 6.50 14.28 -10.97
C HIS A 173 6.80 12.78 -11.10
N ASP A 174 7.58 12.44 -12.12
CA ASP A 174 8.14 11.10 -12.27
C ASP A 174 9.39 10.97 -11.38
N PHE A 175 9.55 9.83 -10.71
CA PHE A 175 10.74 9.54 -9.93
C PHE A 175 11.13 8.06 -9.99
N GLN A 176 12.38 7.77 -9.64
CA GLN A 176 12.87 6.40 -9.58
C GLN A 176 12.52 5.77 -8.23
N MET A 177 11.86 4.62 -8.30
CA MET A 177 11.74 3.70 -7.17
C MET A 177 12.95 2.78 -7.13
N GLU A 178 13.46 2.51 -5.95
CA GLU A 178 14.60 1.61 -5.72
C GLU A 178 14.24 0.51 -4.73
N ILE A 179 14.65 -0.72 -5.05
CA ILE A 179 14.46 -1.87 -4.16
C ILE A 179 15.58 -1.90 -3.13
N LEU A 180 15.23 -1.90 -1.84
CA LEU A 180 16.18 -2.06 -0.75
C LEU A 180 16.40 -3.54 -0.38
N ASP A 181 15.33 -4.35 -0.37
CA ASP A 181 15.42 -5.78 -0.09
C ASP A 181 14.92 -6.62 -1.29
N PRO A 182 15.80 -7.01 -2.21
CA PRO A 182 15.44 -7.78 -3.40
C PRO A 182 15.10 -9.25 -3.09
N GLN A 183 15.38 -9.74 -1.88
CA GLN A 183 15.10 -11.12 -1.47
C GLN A 183 13.72 -11.27 -0.82
N HIS A 184 13.07 -10.16 -0.46
CA HIS A 184 11.75 -10.24 0.17
C HIS A 184 10.68 -10.69 -0.85
N PRO A 185 9.74 -11.58 -0.50
CA PRO A 185 8.72 -12.08 -1.43
C PRO A 185 7.95 -10.99 -2.19
N ILE A 186 7.70 -9.84 -1.56
CA ILE A 186 7.00 -8.72 -2.21
C ILE A 186 7.80 -8.16 -3.39
N THR A 187 9.11 -8.01 -3.22
CA THR A 187 10.01 -7.32 -4.16
C THR A 187 10.80 -8.26 -5.06
N GLN A 188 10.84 -9.55 -4.72
CA GLN A 188 11.63 -10.55 -5.47
C GLN A 188 11.25 -10.58 -6.95
N GLY A 189 12.26 -10.49 -7.82
CA GLY A 189 12.10 -10.51 -9.28
C GLY A 189 11.64 -9.18 -9.90
N LEU A 190 11.42 -8.13 -9.08
CA LEU A 190 11.27 -6.78 -9.59
C LEU A 190 12.63 -6.18 -9.98
N PRO A 191 12.69 -5.22 -10.92
CA PRO A 191 13.94 -4.53 -11.25
C PRO A 191 14.46 -3.76 -10.05
N ALA A 192 15.80 -3.68 -9.91
CA ALA A 192 16.41 -2.96 -8.79
C ALA A 192 16.00 -1.48 -8.72
N LYS A 193 15.73 -0.88 -9.90
CA LYS A 193 15.22 0.49 -10.08
C LYS A 193 14.22 0.54 -11.21
N TRP A 194 13.20 1.39 -11.08
CA TRP A 194 12.27 1.69 -12.17
C TRP A 194 11.70 3.10 -12.07
N LEU A 195 11.31 3.66 -13.21
CA LEU A 195 10.59 4.91 -13.28
C LEU A 195 9.14 4.71 -12.82
N HIS A 196 8.74 5.41 -11.77
CA HIS A 196 7.35 5.51 -11.32
C HIS A 196 6.78 6.85 -11.79
N PRO A 197 5.73 6.83 -12.64
CA PRO A 197 5.25 8.04 -13.28
C PRO A 197 4.28 8.80 -12.40
N SER A 198 4.33 10.12 -12.51
CA SER A 198 3.25 11.03 -12.15
C SER A 198 2.67 10.81 -10.75
N GLU A 199 3.54 10.85 -9.72
CA GLU A 199 3.19 10.62 -8.32
C GLU A 199 3.70 11.77 -7.44
N GLN A 200 3.24 11.85 -6.21
CA GLN A 200 3.82 12.70 -5.17
C GLN A 200 4.72 11.88 -4.25
N LEU A 201 6.00 12.25 -4.18
CA LEU A 201 6.95 11.57 -3.31
C LEU A 201 6.85 12.13 -1.89
N THR A 202 6.27 11.35 -1.00
CA THR A 202 6.20 11.68 0.43
C THR A 202 7.57 11.58 1.09
N HIS A 203 7.94 12.57 1.90
CA HIS A 203 9.19 12.63 2.64
C HIS A 203 8.99 13.06 4.09
N GLY A 204 10.03 12.89 4.91
CA GLY A 204 10.07 13.42 6.28
C GLY A 204 9.05 12.77 7.21
N GLN A 205 8.79 11.49 7.06
CA GLN A 205 7.86 10.76 7.91
C GLN A 205 8.47 10.45 9.26
N HIS A 206 7.70 10.59 10.33
CA HIS A 206 8.10 10.36 11.71
C HIS A 206 7.12 9.43 12.43
N GLY A 207 7.58 8.77 13.47
CA GLY A 207 6.75 7.87 14.25
C GLY A 207 7.55 7.07 15.26
N PRO A 208 7.02 5.97 15.79
CA PRO A 208 7.81 5.05 16.59
C PRO A 208 9.06 4.53 15.88
N ALA A 209 8.99 4.34 14.57
CA ALA A 209 10.06 3.89 13.66
C ALA A 209 10.77 2.59 14.09
N GLU A 210 10.15 1.81 14.98
CA GLU A 210 10.70 0.57 15.52
C GLU A 210 10.13 -0.66 14.82
N GLY A 211 10.96 -1.70 14.64
CA GLY A 211 10.54 -2.98 14.09
C GLY A 211 10.05 -2.92 12.64
N LEU A 212 10.44 -1.90 11.89
CA LEU A 212 10.13 -1.74 10.48
C LEU A 212 11.18 -2.42 9.61
N LYS A 213 10.74 -3.03 8.53
CA LYS A 213 11.60 -3.47 7.44
C LYS A 213 11.22 -2.70 6.17
N VAL A 214 12.07 -1.76 5.79
CA VAL A 214 11.93 -0.99 4.55
C VAL A 214 12.21 -1.89 3.36
N LEU A 215 11.34 -1.87 2.36
CA LEU A 215 11.43 -2.70 1.16
C LEU A 215 11.86 -1.89 -0.07
N THR A 216 11.37 -0.65 -0.16
CA THR A 216 11.65 0.26 -1.26
C THR A 216 11.88 1.67 -0.75
N TYR A 217 12.54 2.48 -1.56
CA TYR A 217 12.77 3.88 -1.28
C TYR A 217 12.84 4.69 -2.58
N ALA A 218 12.79 6.00 -2.45
CA ALA A 218 13.01 6.93 -3.56
C ALA A 218 13.72 8.20 -3.08
N TYR A 219 14.51 8.82 -3.97
CA TYR A 219 15.20 10.07 -3.66
C TYR A 219 14.26 11.27 -3.80
N SER A 220 13.98 11.93 -2.70
CA SER A 220 13.22 13.19 -2.67
C SER A 220 14.12 14.38 -2.95
N LYS A 221 13.79 15.15 -3.99
CA LYS A 221 14.46 16.41 -4.31
C LYS A 221 14.20 17.50 -3.27
N ASP A 222 13.06 17.41 -2.57
CA ASP A 222 12.64 18.37 -1.55
C ASP A 222 13.38 18.17 -0.23
N SER A 223 13.39 16.94 0.30
CA SER A 223 14.13 16.61 1.52
C SER A 223 15.63 16.39 1.29
N LYS A 224 16.04 16.17 0.01
CA LYS A 224 17.40 15.75 -0.40
C LYS A 224 17.87 14.45 0.25
N ARG A 225 16.94 13.52 0.45
CA ARG A 225 17.15 12.23 1.13
C ARG A 225 16.50 11.10 0.36
N ASN A 226 16.96 9.88 0.59
CA ASN A 226 16.24 8.69 0.15
C ASN A 226 15.21 8.33 1.20
N GLU A 227 13.95 8.49 0.85
CA GLU A 227 12.80 8.31 1.73
C GLU A 227 12.21 6.91 1.57
N PRO A 228 11.86 6.21 2.66
CA PRO A 228 11.12 4.96 2.60
C PRO A 228 9.77 5.14 1.88
N MET A 229 9.48 4.25 0.93
CA MET A 229 8.22 4.29 0.18
C MET A 229 7.32 3.11 0.50
N ASP A 230 7.89 1.94 0.76
CA ASP A 230 7.18 0.75 1.19
C ASP A 230 7.91 0.07 2.34
N TRP A 231 7.16 -0.34 3.34
CA TRP A 231 7.70 -1.09 4.48
C TRP A 231 6.70 -2.07 5.05
N ILE A 232 7.23 -3.01 5.79
CA ILE A 232 6.44 -4.00 6.53
C ILE A 232 6.80 -3.98 8.00
N ARG A 233 5.85 -4.43 8.81
CA ARG A 233 6.08 -4.75 10.22
C ARG A 233 5.08 -5.78 10.72
N ARG A 234 5.22 -6.16 11.99
CA ARG A 234 4.23 -6.97 12.69
C ARG A 234 3.58 -6.15 13.81
N TYR A 235 2.29 -6.40 14.02
CA TYR A 235 1.57 -5.94 15.20
C TYR A 235 0.84 -7.13 15.82
N GLY A 236 1.28 -7.56 17.02
CA GLY A 236 0.90 -8.87 17.55
C GLY A 236 1.30 -9.99 16.57
N ARG A 237 0.37 -10.84 16.18
CA ARG A 237 0.59 -11.85 15.13
C ARG A 237 0.27 -11.34 13.72
N GLY A 238 -0.33 -10.16 13.62
CA GLY A 238 -0.72 -9.53 12.35
C GLY A 238 0.47 -9.10 11.49
N ARG A 239 0.23 -9.00 10.19
CA ARG A 239 1.18 -8.52 9.20
C ARG A 239 0.68 -7.20 8.65
N VAL A 240 1.54 -6.19 8.69
CA VAL A 240 1.21 -4.86 8.18
C VAL A 240 2.15 -4.53 7.02
N TYR A 241 1.57 -4.15 5.90
CA TYR A 241 2.26 -3.57 4.76
C TYR A 241 1.81 -2.13 4.58
N THR A 242 2.74 -1.21 4.45
CA THR A 242 2.48 0.21 4.18
C THR A 242 3.11 0.60 2.87
N THR A 243 2.36 1.31 2.04
CA THR A 243 2.86 1.96 0.82
C THR A 243 2.51 3.44 0.83
N MET A 244 3.47 4.28 0.45
CA MET A 244 3.26 5.72 0.26
C MET A 244 2.86 6.06 -1.17
N LEU A 245 2.93 5.11 -2.10
CA LEU A 245 2.42 5.24 -3.44
C LEU A 245 0.89 5.19 -3.47
N GLY A 246 0.29 5.73 -4.53
CA GLY A 246 -1.15 5.64 -4.76
C GLY A 246 -1.91 6.94 -4.53
N HIS A 247 -1.25 8.09 -4.66
CA HIS A 247 -1.92 9.39 -4.65
C HIS A 247 -2.95 9.47 -5.78
N THR A 248 -4.11 10.02 -5.48
CA THR A 248 -5.16 10.30 -6.46
C THR A 248 -5.55 11.77 -6.44
N TRP A 249 -5.65 12.36 -7.62
CA TRP A 249 -6.07 13.75 -7.81
C TRP A 249 -7.52 13.81 -8.22
N LEU A 250 -8.26 14.71 -7.58
CA LEU A 250 -9.68 14.92 -7.89
C LEU A 250 -9.82 15.51 -9.30
N ASN A 251 -10.66 14.88 -10.12
CA ASN A 251 -10.94 15.29 -11.50
C ASN A 251 -9.72 15.33 -12.44
N GLU A 252 -8.66 14.58 -12.13
CA GLU A 252 -7.47 14.44 -12.96
C GLU A 252 -7.15 12.99 -13.28
N PRO A 253 -6.43 12.72 -14.39
CA PRO A 253 -5.90 11.38 -14.65
C PRO A 253 -4.88 10.95 -13.58
N ASN A 254 -4.90 9.67 -13.24
CA ASN A 254 -3.98 9.07 -12.27
C ASN A 254 -3.14 7.96 -12.94
N PRO A 255 -2.20 8.29 -13.85
CA PRO A 255 -1.42 7.30 -14.60
C PRO A 255 -0.42 6.52 -13.74
N ASN A 256 -0.11 6.99 -12.52
CA ASN A 256 0.64 6.25 -11.52
C ASN A 256 0.00 4.88 -11.21
N TYR A 257 -1.33 4.77 -11.26
CA TYR A 257 -2.04 3.49 -11.10
C TYR A 257 -1.85 2.52 -12.28
N ASP A 258 -1.53 3.04 -13.45
CA ASP A 258 -1.28 2.22 -14.64
C ASP A 258 0.15 1.63 -14.63
N CYS A 259 1.05 2.13 -13.78
CA CYS A 259 2.42 1.64 -13.67
C CYS A 259 2.46 0.16 -13.22
N VAL A 260 3.02 -0.69 -14.08
CA VAL A 260 3.14 -2.14 -13.81
C VAL A 260 3.95 -2.41 -12.53
N GLY A 261 5.00 -1.61 -12.27
CA GLY A 261 5.76 -1.70 -11.02
C GLY A 261 4.90 -1.48 -9.79
N PHE A 262 4.09 -0.42 -9.80
CA PHE A 262 3.14 -0.11 -8.72
C PHE A 262 2.08 -1.19 -8.56
N GLN A 263 1.41 -1.59 -9.65
CA GLN A 263 0.38 -2.64 -9.62
C GLN A 263 0.91 -3.94 -9.00
N THR A 264 2.13 -4.33 -9.41
CA THR A 264 2.76 -5.56 -8.92
C THR A 264 3.14 -5.45 -7.44
N LEU A 265 3.77 -4.34 -7.06
CA LEU A 265 4.23 -4.12 -5.68
C LEU A 265 3.04 -4.11 -4.70
N VAL A 266 1.97 -3.38 -5.03
CA VAL A 266 0.77 -3.28 -4.20
C VAL A 266 0.05 -4.63 -4.11
N ALA A 267 -0.19 -5.32 -5.23
CA ALA A 267 -0.88 -6.62 -5.22
C ALA A 267 -0.12 -7.66 -4.39
N ARG A 268 1.21 -7.71 -4.52
CA ARG A 268 2.07 -8.61 -3.74
C ARG A 268 2.15 -8.21 -2.27
N GLY A 269 2.18 -6.92 -1.96
CA GLY A 269 2.14 -6.42 -0.60
C GLY A 269 0.86 -6.82 0.12
N ILE A 270 -0.28 -6.75 -0.58
CA ILE A 270 -1.58 -7.17 -0.08
C ILE A 270 -1.64 -8.69 0.12
N GLU A 271 -1.13 -9.48 -0.85
CA GLU A 271 -1.07 -10.93 -0.71
C GLU A 271 -0.18 -11.36 0.47
N TRP A 272 0.97 -10.70 0.63
CA TRP A 272 1.86 -10.97 1.76
C TRP A 272 1.20 -10.61 3.10
N ALA A 273 0.51 -9.49 3.18
CA ALA A 273 -0.22 -9.13 4.39
C ALA A 273 -1.28 -10.17 4.73
N ALA A 274 -2.02 -10.67 3.73
CA ALA A 274 -3.03 -11.72 3.90
C ALA A 274 -2.42 -13.05 4.38
N THR A 275 -1.32 -13.49 3.77
CA THR A 275 -0.88 -14.90 3.87
C THR A 275 0.51 -15.11 4.48
N GLY A 276 1.35 -14.08 4.47
CA GLY A 276 2.79 -14.17 4.75
C GLY A 276 3.62 -14.72 3.57
N LYS A 277 2.98 -14.94 2.43
CA LYS A 277 3.61 -15.47 1.19
C LYS A 277 3.22 -14.61 0.00
N VAL A 278 3.90 -14.78 -1.12
CA VAL A 278 3.56 -14.17 -2.41
C VAL A 278 3.57 -15.26 -3.47
N THR A 279 2.45 -15.41 -4.19
CA THR A 279 2.28 -16.33 -5.31
C THR A 279 2.02 -15.58 -6.62
N ILE A 280 1.68 -14.29 -6.54
CA ILE A 280 1.48 -13.43 -7.70
C ILE A 280 2.79 -13.36 -8.48
N ALA A 281 2.76 -13.83 -9.73
CA ALA A 281 3.92 -13.89 -10.60
C ALA A 281 4.50 -12.51 -10.93
N THR A 282 5.79 -12.46 -11.25
CA THR A 282 6.40 -11.27 -11.83
C THR A 282 5.86 -11.10 -13.27
N PRO A 283 5.41 -9.88 -13.64
CA PRO A 283 4.97 -9.60 -15.01
C PRO A 283 6.09 -9.87 -16.03
N SER A 284 5.70 -10.22 -17.26
CA SER A 284 6.66 -10.42 -18.37
C SER A 284 7.35 -9.12 -18.81
N GLU A 285 6.62 -7.99 -18.67
CA GLU A 285 7.13 -6.66 -18.97
C GLU A 285 7.23 -5.88 -17.67
N LEU A 286 8.44 -5.39 -17.39
CA LEU A 286 8.76 -4.61 -16.20
C LEU A 286 9.30 -3.25 -16.60
N PRO A 287 9.02 -2.19 -15.82
CA PRO A 287 9.61 -0.88 -16.07
C PRO A 287 11.12 -0.90 -15.86
N ALA A 288 11.82 0.07 -16.46
CA ALA A 288 13.27 0.30 -16.33
C ALA A 288 13.54 1.63 -15.61
N PRO A 289 14.78 1.97 -15.27
CA PRO A 289 15.11 3.21 -14.55
C PRO A 289 14.70 4.49 -15.28
N ASP A 290 14.61 4.46 -16.59
CA ASP A 290 14.28 5.58 -17.47
C ASP A 290 12.96 5.40 -18.24
N HIS A 291 12.27 4.29 -18.01
CA HIS A 291 11.06 3.93 -18.73
C HIS A 291 10.02 3.30 -17.82
N ALA A 292 8.81 3.88 -17.79
CA ALA A 292 7.65 3.30 -17.15
C ALA A 292 6.92 2.36 -18.11
N VAL A 293 6.54 1.19 -17.66
CA VAL A 293 5.60 0.30 -18.36
C VAL A 293 4.21 0.53 -17.78
N LEU A 294 3.28 0.90 -18.64
CA LEU A 294 1.90 1.21 -18.27
C LEU A 294 0.95 0.13 -18.75
N ARG A 295 0.12 -0.36 -17.85
CA ARG A 295 -1.01 -1.24 -18.12
C ARG A 295 -2.25 -0.53 -17.62
N PRO A 296 -3.04 0.11 -18.53
CA PRO A 296 -4.23 0.81 -18.13
C PRO A 296 -5.19 -0.09 -17.37
N LEU A 297 -5.62 0.36 -16.21
CA LEU A 297 -6.78 -0.20 -15.53
C LEU A 297 -8.01 0.22 -16.34
N GLY A 298 -9.00 -0.66 -16.54
CA GLY A 298 -10.22 -0.37 -17.30
C GLY A 298 -10.85 0.99 -16.94
N GLU A 299 -11.95 1.39 -17.56
CA GLU A 299 -12.61 2.68 -17.27
C GLU A 299 -12.78 2.87 -15.76
N ARG A 300 -12.21 3.98 -15.28
CA ARG A 300 -12.14 4.34 -13.85
C ARG A 300 -13.32 5.21 -13.45
#